data_dc603e7cfc8ac4cbb2bc2aa006c24a35
#
_entry.id   dc603e7cfc8ac4cbb2bc2aa006c24a35
#
_cell.length_a   1.000
_cell.length_b   1.000
_cell.length_c   1.000
_cell.angle_alpha   90.00
_cell.angle_beta   90.00
_cell.angle_gamma   90.00
#
_symmetry.space_group_name_H-M   'P 1'
#
loop_
_entity.id
_entity.type
_entity.pdbx_description
1 polymer ?
#
loop_
_entity_poly.entity_id
_entity_poly.type
_entity_poly.pdbx_seq_one_letter_code
_entity_poly.pdbx_strand_id
1 'polypeptide(L)'
;MNKKRNIIIGLIVCVLLMTVVFFVFNHGKSNEQVVTEYFELLKKKDYKQMYQMLDQKTVYTPTQKYFVEKYKEIYNDIGANNIQVKILDEKNDIVKYQISIDTVAGIIEYKNKIGIRNEQIQFNNNLIMKDYKDGCKIKVTTYNPEKRGRILDRNGKVLAEDGKGYSVGLVK
;
A
#
# COMPACT_ATOMS: atom_id res chain seq x y z
N MET A 1 -1.44 -22.94 -55.85
CA MET A 1 -1.56 -21.48 -55.61
C MET A 1 -1.91 -21.10 -54.19
N ASN A 2 -2.65 -21.91 -53.45
CA ASN A 2 -3.11 -21.61 -52.04
C ASN A 2 -2.02 -21.68 -50.97
N LYS A 3 -1.00 -22.55 -51.09
CA LYS A 3 0.05 -22.74 -50.06
C LYS A 3 0.93 -21.50 -49.85
N LYS A 4 1.34 -20.82 -50.96
CA LYS A 4 2.11 -19.56 -50.86
C LYS A 4 1.30 -18.42 -50.26
N ARG A 5 0.00 -18.33 -50.58
CA ARG A 5 -0.91 -17.31 -49.99
C ARG A 5 -1.08 -17.49 -48.51
N ASN A 6 -1.23 -18.73 -48.02
CA ASN A 6 -1.36 -19.02 -46.60
C ASN A 6 -0.07 -18.73 -45.79
N ILE A 7 1.12 -18.92 -46.43
CA ILE A 7 2.40 -18.57 -45.81
C ILE A 7 2.52 -17.04 -45.67
N ILE A 8 2.12 -16.29 -46.71
CA ILE A 8 2.16 -14.82 -46.67
C ILE A 8 1.19 -14.28 -45.61
N ILE A 9 -0.02 -14.83 -45.49
CA ILE A 9 -0.98 -14.44 -44.48
C ILE A 9 -0.43 -14.76 -43.08
N GLY A 10 0.19 -15.91 -42.86
CA GLY A 10 0.82 -16.26 -41.58
C GLY A 10 1.94 -15.30 -41.19
N LEU A 11 2.78 -14.88 -42.12
CA LEU A 11 3.83 -13.88 -41.90
C LEU A 11 3.25 -12.50 -41.51
N ILE A 12 2.22 -12.05 -42.21
CA ILE A 12 1.55 -10.78 -41.87
C ILE A 12 0.95 -10.82 -40.47
N VAL A 13 0.30 -11.90 -40.10
CA VAL A 13 -0.26 -12.07 -38.74
C VAL A 13 0.84 -12.08 -37.67
N CYS A 14 1.97 -12.77 -37.92
CA CYS A 14 3.12 -12.75 -37.03
C CYS A 14 3.71 -11.35 -36.84
N VAL A 15 3.86 -10.59 -37.90
CA VAL A 15 4.36 -9.20 -37.86
C VAL A 15 3.38 -8.31 -37.08
N LEU A 16 2.08 -8.45 -37.30
CA LEU A 16 1.05 -7.71 -36.56
C LEU A 16 1.07 -8.07 -35.05
N LEU A 17 1.22 -9.33 -34.71
CA LEU A 17 1.35 -9.75 -33.33
C LEU A 17 2.63 -9.19 -32.67
N MET A 18 3.76 -9.23 -33.39
CA MET A 18 5.01 -8.64 -32.88
C MET A 18 4.91 -7.12 -32.70
N THR A 19 4.25 -6.41 -33.62
CA THR A 19 4.05 -4.96 -33.45
C THR A 19 3.13 -4.61 -32.29
N VAL A 20 2.08 -5.38 -32.05
CA VAL A 20 1.20 -5.22 -30.89
C VAL A 20 1.97 -5.47 -29.58
N VAL A 21 2.74 -6.55 -29.51
CA VAL A 21 3.60 -6.87 -28.36
C VAL A 21 4.63 -5.76 -28.13
N PHE A 22 5.31 -5.31 -29.18
CA PHE A 22 6.28 -4.21 -29.12
C PHE A 22 5.63 -2.91 -28.62
N PHE A 23 4.41 -2.60 -29.08
CA PHE A 23 3.68 -1.40 -28.66
C PHE A 23 3.25 -1.47 -27.19
N VAL A 24 2.79 -2.64 -26.70
CA VAL A 24 2.42 -2.86 -25.30
C VAL A 24 3.64 -2.78 -24.38
N PHE A 25 4.79 -3.32 -24.81
CA PHE A 25 6.03 -3.27 -24.01
C PHE A 25 6.74 -1.90 -24.04
N ASN A 26 6.50 -1.07 -25.06
CA ASN A 26 7.12 0.27 -25.17
C ASN A 26 6.27 1.40 -24.60
N HIS A 27 5.02 1.14 -24.17
CA HIS A 27 4.27 2.13 -23.43
C HIS A 27 4.69 2.02 -21.96
N GLY A 28 5.35 3.06 -21.45
CA GLY A 28 5.68 3.21 -20.04
C GLY A 28 4.44 3.06 -19.16
N LYS A 29 4.62 2.69 -17.90
CA LYS A 29 3.53 2.57 -16.95
C LYS A 29 2.91 3.94 -16.65
N SER A 30 1.59 4.01 -16.59
CA SER A 30 0.93 5.22 -16.06
C SER A 30 1.26 5.39 -14.57
N ASN A 31 1.19 6.62 -14.06
CA ASN A 31 1.46 6.88 -12.65
C ASN A 31 0.50 6.09 -11.74
N GLU A 32 -0.78 5.93 -12.12
CA GLU A 32 -1.73 5.09 -11.40
C GLU A 32 -1.31 3.61 -11.37
N GLN A 33 -0.77 3.09 -12.48
CA GLN A 33 -0.26 1.70 -12.52
C GLN A 33 0.95 1.52 -11.61
N VAL A 34 1.88 2.48 -11.59
CA VAL A 34 3.04 2.46 -10.68
C VAL A 34 2.58 2.45 -9.22
N VAL A 35 1.64 3.32 -8.85
CA VAL A 35 1.11 3.38 -7.49
C VAL A 35 0.36 2.10 -7.12
N THR A 36 -0.45 1.56 -8.04
CA THR A 36 -1.17 0.31 -7.81
C THR A 36 -0.19 -0.84 -7.55
N GLU A 37 0.83 -0.99 -8.38
CA GLU A 37 1.87 -2.01 -8.20
C GLU A 37 2.59 -1.89 -6.85
N TYR A 38 2.94 -0.67 -6.44
CA TYR A 38 3.58 -0.40 -5.15
C TYR A 38 2.72 -0.89 -3.99
N PHE A 39 1.42 -0.63 -4.01
CA PHE A 39 0.52 -1.09 -2.96
C PHE A 39 0.19 -2.59 -3.04
N GLU A 40 0.22 -3.19 -4.23
CA GLU A 40 0.13 -4.65 -4.34
C GLU A 40 1.35 -5.35 -3.71
N LEU A 41 2.54 -4.77 -3.84
CA LEU A 41 3.74 -5.25 -3.14
C LEU A 41 3.63 -5.05 -1.62
N LEU A 42 3.04 -3.94 -1.17
CA LEU A 42 2.76 -3.69 0.24
C LEU A 42 1.83 -4.77 0.82
N LYS A 43 0.74 -5.12 0.12
CA LYS A 43 -0.18 -6.20 0.51
C LYS A 43 0.55 -7.55 0.63
N LYS A 44 1.49 -7.82 -0.27
CA LYS A 44 2.32 -9.03 -0.26
C LYS A 44 3.47 -8.97 0.75
N LYS A 45 3.66 -7.83 1.41
CA LYS A 45 4.81 -7.55 2.32
C LYS A 45 6.16 -7.69 1.63
N ASP A 46 6.21 -7.48 0.30
CA ASP A 46 7.46 -7.50 -0.46
C ASP A 46 8.12 -6.12 -0.47
N TYR A 47 8.62 -5.73 0.69
CA TYR A 47 9.25 -4.43 0.91
C TYR A 47 10.56 -4.25 0.11
N LYS A 48 11.19 -5.35 -0.31
CA LYS A 48 12.40 -5.27 -1.15
C LYS A 48 12.07 -4.81 -2.56
N GLN A 49 11.02 -5.36 -3.17
CA GLN A 49 10.57 -4.91 -4.48
C GLN A 49 9.95 -3.51 -4.40
N MET A 50 9.23 -3.17 -3.33
CA MET A 50 8.76 -1.79 -3.10
C MET A 50 9.93 -0.80 -3.10
N TYR A 51 11.05 -1.13 -2.45
CA TYR A 51 12.25 -0.29 -2.45
C TYR A 51 12.83 -0.08 -3.85
N GLN A 52 12.80 -1.09 -4.71
CA GLN A 52 13.31 -0.99 -6.09
C GLN A 52 12.46 -0.03 -6.95
N MET A 53 11.21 0.21 -6.57
CA MET A 53 10.35 1.17 -7.26
C MET A 53 10.63 2.63 -6.86
N LEU A 54 11.48 2.89 -5.87
CA LEU A 54 11.80 4.24 -5.43
C LEU A 54 12.79 4.92 -6.37
N ASP A 55 12.69 6.25 -6.50
CA ASP A 55 13.70 7.06 -7.17
C ASP A 55 14.99 7.08 -6.32
N GLN A 56 15.98 6.31 -6.73
CA GLN A 56 17.26 6.15 -6.04
C GLN A 56 18.17 7.37 -6.17
N LYS A 57 17.81 8.35 -7.01
CA LYS A 57 18.64 9.54 -7.29
C LYS A 57 18.39 10.69 -6.33
N THR A 58 17.41 10.56 -5.44
CA THR A 58 17.09 11.61 -4.47
C THR A 58 17.85 11.40 -3.16
N VAL A 59 18.29 12.50 -2.55
CA VAL A 59 18.97 12.48 -1.23
C VAL A 59 18.04 12.05 -0.08
N TYR A 60 16.74 12.02 -0.34
CA TYR A 60 15.73 11.62 0.65
C TYR A 60 15.42 10.14 0.63
N THR A 61 15.91 9.39 -0.37
CA THR A 61 15.69 7.94 -0.43
C THR A 61 16.56 7.25 0.61
N PRO A 62 15.95 6.52 1.55
CA PRO A 62 16.69 5.83 2.61
C PRO A 62 17.49 4.66 2.04
N THR A 63 18.34 4.04 2.85
CA THR A 63 18.96 2.76 2.46
C THR A 63 17.90 1.66 2.40
N GLN A 64 18.11 0.65 1.54
CA GLN A 64 17.20 -0.50 1.43
C GLN A 64 16.97 -1.20 2.78
N LYS A 65 18.04 -1.36 3.55
CA LYS A 65 17.96 -1.97 4.88
C LYS A 65 16.99 -1.20 5.79
N TYR A 66 17.19 0.12 5.90
CA TYR A 66 16.33 0.97 6.71
C TYR A 66 14.87 0.92 6.26
N PHE A 67 14.63 1.05 4.95
CA PHE A 67 13.28 1.00 4.38
C PHE A 67 12.56 -0.30 4.71
N VAL A 68 13.22 -1.44 4.44
CA VAL A 68 12.63 -2.77 4.67
C VAL A 68 12.36 -3.01 6.16
N GLU A 69 13.33 -2.65 7.03
CA GLU A 69 13.18 -2.81 8.48
C GLU A 69 12.03 -1.95 9.02
N LYS A 70 11.90 -0.69 8.57
CA LYS A 70 10.84 0.21 9.02
C LYS A 70 9.45 -0.23 8.59
N TYR A 71 9.28 -0.61 7.33
CA TYR A 71 8.00 -1.16 6.89
C TYR A 71 7.63 -2.42 7.65
N LYS A 72 8.59 -3.33 7.83
CA LYS A 72 8.38 -4.57 8.56
C LYS A 72 8.01 -4.32 10.03
N GLU A 73 8.76 -3.43 10.72
CA GLU A 73 8.50 -3.05 12.11
C GLU A 73 7.08 -2.50 12.24
N ILE A 74 6.76 -1.43 11.51
CA ILE A 74 5.50 -0.71 11.63
C ILE A 74 4.29 -1.59 11.29
N TYR A 75 4.32 -2.26 10.14
CA TYR A 75 3.18 -3.06 9.68
C TYR A 75 2.98 -4.36 10.48
N ASN A 76 4.05 -4.89 11.10
CA ASN A 76 3.90 -5.99 12.04
C ASN A 76 3.39 -5.52 13.41
N ASP A 77 3.91 -4.41 13.94
CA ASP A 77 3.52 -3.89 15.25
C ASP A 77 2.04 -3.53 15.31
N ILE A 78 1.49 -2.96 14.23
CA ILE A 78 0.05 -2.69 14.15
C ILE A 78 -0.78 -3.92 13.75
N GLY A 79 -0.15 -5.06 13.45
CA GLY A 79 -0.84 -6.26 12.96
C GLY A 79 -1.56 -6.03 11.64
N ALA A 80 -0.93 -5.26 10.72
CA ALA A 80 -1.54 -4.86 9.46
C ALA A 80 -1.94 -6.05 8.59
N ASN A 81 -3.20 -6.06 8.17
CA ASN A 81 -3.76 -7.00 7.20
C ASN A 81 -4.86 -6.31 6.38
N ASN A 82 -5.44 -7.01 5.40
CA ASN A 82 -6.53 -6.53 4.54
C ASN A 82 -6.34 -5.07 4.07
N ILE A 83 -5.17 -4.77 3.51
CA ILE A 83 -4.85 -3.43 3.02
C ILE A 83 -5.64 -3.16 1.73
N GLN A 84 -6.42 -2.10 1.72
CA GLN A 84 -7.17 -1.66 0.55
C GLN A 84 -6.72 -0.26 0.15
N VAL A 85 -6.55 -0.04 -1.14
CA VAL A 85 -6.14 1.26 -1.68
C VAL A 85 -7.04 1.65 -2.83
N LYS A 86 -7.49 2.90 -2.81
CA LYS A 86 -8.30 3.51 -3.85
C LYS A 86 -7.59 4.76 -4.36
N ILE A 87 -7.31 4.81 -5.65
CA ILE A 87 -6.83 6.03 -6.32
C ILE A 87 -7.99 7.03 -6.36
N LEU A 88 -7.71 8.27 -6.01
CA LEU A 88 -8.70 9.35 -5.94
C LEU A 88 -8.55 10.35 -7.07
N ASP A 89 -7.31 10.73 -7.40
CA ASP A 89 -7.01 11.79 -8.34
C ASP A 89 -5.52 11.74 -8.75
N GLU A 90 -5.21 12.15 -9.97
CA GLU A 90 -3.85 12.31 -10.46
C GLU A 90 -3.69 13.70 -11.07
N LYS A 91 -2.66 14.42 -10.67
CA LYS A 91 -2.32 15.74 -11.22
C LYS A 91 -0.83 16.04 -11.03
N ASN A 92 -0.16 16.47 -12.11
CA ASN A 92 1.24 16.93 -12.07
C ASN A 92 2.17 15.90 -11.41
N ASP A 93 2.12 14.65 -11.86
CA ASP A 93 2.92 13.54 -11.34
C ASP A 93 2.70 13.24 -9.85
N ILE A 94 1.58 13.69 -9.29
CA ILE A 94 1.15 13.40 -7.93
C ILE A 94 -0.16 12.62 -8.00
N VAL A 95 -0.13 11.41 -7.45
CA VAL A 95 -1.30 10.55 -7.30
C VAL A 95 -1.82 10.65 -5.88
N LYS A 96 -3.09 11.03 -5.72
CA LYS A 96 -3.80 11.03 -4.43
C LYS A 96 -4.50 9.70 -4.26
N TYR A 97 -4.41 9.14 -3.08
CA TYR A 97 -5.03 7.86 -2.76
C TYR A 97 -5.64 7.87 -1.36
N GLN A 98 -6.56 6.96 -1.15
CA GLN A 98 -7.11 6.60 0.15
C GLN A 98 -6.67 5.18 0.45
N ILE A 99 -6.19 4.94 1.65
CA ILE A 99 -5.79 3.63 2.14
C ILE A 99 -6.61 3.29 3.37
N SER A 100 -7.03 2.03 3.45
CA SER A 100 -7.67 1.42 4.60
C SER A 100 -6.88 0.18 5.01
N ILE A 101 -6.57 0.04 6.28
CA ILE A 101 -5.74 -1.02 6.84
C ILE A 101 -6.44 -1.59 8.06
N ASP A 102 -6.72 -2.88 8.06
CA ASP A 102 -7.16 -3.58 9.26
C ASP A 102 -5.97 -3.77 10.20
N THR A 103 -6.14 -3.40 11.46
CA THR A 103 -5.10 -3.49 12.48
C THR A 103 -5.65 -4.12 13.76
N VAL A 104 -4.76 -4.46 14.70
CA VAL A 104 -5.16 -4.96 16.02
C VAL A 104 -6.01 -3.99 16.83
N ALA A 105 -6.00 -2.70 16.47
CA ALA A 105 -6.78 -1.65 17.12
C ALA A 105 -8.03 -1.24 16.33
N GLY A 106 -8.36 -1.95 15.25
CA GLY A 106 -9.45 -1.63 14.34
C GLY A 106 -8.94 -1.11 12.99
N ILE A 107 -9.84 -0.55 12.21
CA ILE A 107 -9.54 -0.06 10.86
C ILE A 107 -8.92 1.32 10.94
N ILE A 108 -7.76 1.50 10.32
CA ILE A 108 -7.13 2.80 10.10
C ILE A 108 -7.41 3.22 8.66
N GLU A 109 -7.97 4.40 8.48
CA GLU A 109 -8.27 4.95 7.16
C GLU A 109 -7.77 6.39 7.04
N TYR A 110 -7.05 6.68 5.94
CA TYR A 110 -6.59 8.04 5.66
C TYR A 110 -6.36 8.29 4.17
N LYS A 111 -6.34 9.57 3.80
CA LYS A 111 -5.95 10.03 2.46
C LYS A 111 -4.52 10.53 2.51
N ASN A 112 -3.77 10.21 1.44
CA ASN A 112 -2.39 10.63 1.28
C ASN A 112 -2.08 10.87 -0.20
N LYS A 113 -0.86 11.26 -0.51
CA LYS A 113 -0.36 11.50 -1.86
C LYS A 113 1.02 10.90 -2.06
N ILE A 114 1.31 10.53 -3.30
CA ILE A 114 2.58 9.95 -3.73
C ILE A 114 3.04 10.67 -5.00
N GLY A 115 4.29 11.11 -5.01
CA GLY A 115 4.92 11.71 -6.18
C GLY A 115 5.58 10.65 -7.05
N ILE A 116 5.45 10.79 -8.36
CA ILE A 116 6.06 9.90 -9.34
C ILE A 116 7.00 10.74 -10.21
N ARG A 117 8.14 10.17 -10.58
CA ARG A 117 9.08 10.76 -11.56
C ARG A 117 9.70 9.63 -12.38
N ASN A 118 9.56 9.69 -13.70
CA ASN A 118 10.10 8.66 -14.60
C ASN A 118 9.72 7.23 -14.15
N GLU A 119 8.45 7.01 -13.85
CA GLU A 119 7.90 5.73 -13.36
C GLU A 119 8.48 5.28 -12.01
N GLN A 120 9.19 6.13 -11.29
CA GLN A 120 9.75 5.86 -9.98
C GLN A 120 9.06 6.70 -8.90
N ILE A 121 8.90 6.11 -7.74
CA ILE A 121 8.22 6.73 -6.59
C ILE A 121 9.19 7.64 -5.85
N GLN A 122 8.77 8.87 -5.62
CA GLN A 122 9.49 9.82 -4.78
C GLN A 122 9.23 9.51 -3.31
N PHE A 123 10.25 9.01 -2.63
CA PHE A 123 10.12 8.64 -1.22
C PHE A 123 9.91 9.87 -0.34
N ASN A 124 9.01 9.73 0.62
CA ASN A 124 8.93 10.57 1.82
C ASN A 124 8.35 9.71 2.96
N ASN A 125 8.56 10.14 4.19
CA ASN A 125 8.17 9.36 5.38
C ASN A 125 6.67 9.12 5.48
N ASN A 126 5.83 9.98 4.91
CA ASN A 126 4.38 9.77 4.87
C ASN A 126 3.96 8.54 4.04
N LEU A 127 4.84 8.01 3.17
CA LEU A 127 4.56 6.76 2.44
C LEU A 127 4.57 5.55 3.36
N ILE A 128 5.36 5.59 4.44
CA ILE A 128 5.37 4.51 5.43
C ILE A 128 4.03 4.51 6.18
N MET A 129 3.67 5.66 6.72
CA MET A 129 2.38 5.92 7.36
C MET A 129 2.16 7.44 7.38
N LYS A 130 0.90 7.88 7.26
CA LYS A 130 0.56 9.30 7.33
C LYS A 130 1.10 9.90 8.63
N ASP A 131 1.70 11.08 8.52
CA ASP A 131 2.29 11.86 9.62
C ASP A 131 3.49 11.17 10.34
N TYR A 132 3.99 10.07 9.77
CA TYR A 132 5.19 9.41 10.28
C TYR A 132 6.41 10.35 10.13
N LYS A 133 7.14 10.52 11.22
CA LYS A 133 8.40 11.27 11.27
C LYS A 133 9.53 10.32 11.68
N ASP A 134 10.71 10.57 11.15
CA ASP A 134 11.88 9.78 11.51
C ASP A 134 12.15 9.85 13.02
N GLY A 135 12.53 8.71 13.60
CA GLY A 135 12.69 8.56 15.04
C GLY A 135 11.41 8.28 15.83
N CYS A 136 10.21 8.39 15.22
CA CYS A 136 8.98 7.95 15.87
C CYS A 136 8.89 6.42 15.89
N LYS A 137 8.31 5.89 16.96
CA LYS A 137 7.91 4.47 17.09
C LYS A 137 6.40 4.38 17.15
N ILE A 138 5.84 3.35 16.53
CA ILE A 138 4.44 3.02 16.70
C ILE A 138 4.33 2.18 17.97
N LYS A 139 3.43 2.54 18.86
CA LYS A 139 3.11 1.77 20.04
C LYS A 139 1.63 1.41 20.02
N VAL A 140 1.33 0.13 20.03
CA VAL A 140 -0.02 -0.36 20.27
C VAL A 140 -0.17 -0.51 21.78
N THR A 141 -1.13 0.18 22.36
CA THR A 141 -1.43 0.09 23.79
C THR A 141 -2.82 -0.50 23.96
N THR A 142 -2.89 -1.62 24.66
CA THR A 142 -4.16 -2.19 25.08
C THR A 142 -4.60 -1.48 26.36
N TYR A 143 -5.71 -0.79 26.30
CA TYR A 143 -6.34 -0.22 27.48
C TYR A 143 -7.30 -1.25 28.06
N ASN A 144 -6.95 -1.81 29.21
CA ASN A 144 -7.88 -2.60 30.02
C ASN A 144 -8.43 -1.69 31.10
N PRO A 145 -9.60 -1.08 30.92
CA PRO A 145 -10.22 -0.34 32.01
C PRO A 145 -10.46 -1.30 33.20
N GLU A 146 -10.38 -0.78 34.40
CA GLU A 146 -10.80 -1.56 35.56
C GLU A 146 -12.20 -2.11 35.31
N LYS A 147 -12.39 -3.41 35.64
CA LYS A 147 -13.67 -4.09 35.40
C LYS A 147 -14.79 -3.34 36.15
N ARG A 148 -15.62 -2.65 35.40
CA ARG A 148 -16.86 -2.11 35.95
C ARG A 148 -17.82 -3.24 36.19
N GLY A 149 -18.68 -3.09 37.19
CA GLY A 149 -19.74 -4.05 37.47
C GLY A 149 -20.71 -4.14 36.28
N ARG A 150 -21.21 -5.34 36.00
CA ARG A 150 -22.27 -5.52 34.98
C ARG A 150 -23.55 -4.85 35.47
N ILE A 151 -24.28 -4.23 34.60
CA ILE A 151 -25.64 -3.77 34.83
C ILE A 151 -26.56 -4.92 34.37
N LEU A 152 -27.32 -5.45 35.32
CA LEU A 152 -28.23 -6.55 35.07
C LEU A 152 -29.69 -6.06 35.16
N ASP A 153 -30.59 -6.67 34.44
CA ASP A 153 -32.03 -6.51 34.66
C ASP A 153 -32.49 -7.30 35.91
N ARG A 154 -33.80 -7.18 36.26
CA ARG A 154 -34.40 -7.90 37.38
C ARG A 154 -34.33 -9.42 37.26
N ASN A 155 -34.10 -9.95 36.07
CA ASN A 155 -34.02 -11.37 35.77
C ASN A 155 -32.57 -11.86 35.67
N GLY A 156 -31.57 -11.00 35.94
CA GLY A 156 -30.15 -11.31 35.85
C GLY A 156 -29.58 -11.24 34.42
N LYS A 157 -30.32 -10.74 33.45
CA LYS A 157 -29.84 -10.57 32.07
C LYS A 157 -28.95 -9.32 32.00
N VAL A 158 -27.78 -9.47 31.34
CA VAL A 158 -26.83 -8.37 31.17
C VAL A 158 -27.42 -7.30 30.26
N LEU A 159 -27.57 -6.07 30.76
CA LEU A 159 -27.99 -4.88 30.06
C LEU A 159 -26.77 -4.09 29.51
N ALA A 160 -25.68 -4.05 30.29
CA ALA A 160 -24.42 -3.45 29.90
C ALA A 160 -23.24 -4.10 30.61
N GLU A 161 -22.14 -4.28 29.91
CA GLU A 161 -20.86 -4.74 30.45
C GLU A 161 -19.70 -4.08 29.73
N ASP A 162 -18.50 -4.16 30.30
CA ASP A 162 -17.30 -3.57 29.75
C ASP A 162 -16.87 -4.28 28.45
N GLY A 163 -16.59 -3.50 27.42
CA GLY A 163 -15.95 -3.94 26.18
C GLY A 163 -14.43 -3.75 26.21
N LYS A 164 -13.71 -4.42 25.35
CA LYS A 164 -12.27 -4.17 25.13
C LYS A 164 -12.10 -3.04 24.13
N GLY A 165 -11.35 -2.01 24.51
CA GLY A 165 -10.94 -0.92 23.60
C GLY A 165 -9.45 -1.01 23.27
N TYR A 166 -9.08 -0.65 22.05
CA TYR A 166 -7.70 -0.54 21.60
C TYR A 166 -7.48 0.85 21.00
N SER A 167 -6.28 1.39 21.17
CA SER A 167 -5.88 2.61 20.48
C SER A 167 -4.50 2.44 19.85
N VAL A 168 -4.29 3.09 18.72
CA VAL A 168 -2.99 3.18 18.06
C VAL A 168 -2.57 4.64 18.02
N GLY A 169 -1.36 4.93 18.46
CA GLY A 169 -0.82 6.27 18.44
C GLY A 169 0.65 6.28 18.02
N LEU A 170 1.10 7.43 17.54
CA LEU A 170 2.53 7.70 17.31
C LEU A 170 3.13 8.25 18.60
N VAL A 171 4.19 7.63 19.08
CA VAL A 171 4.95 8.06 20.25
C VAL A 171 6.25 8.70 19.76
N LYS A 172 6.53 9.92 20.25
CA LYS A 172 7.76 10.67 19.98
C LYS A 172 8.91 10.14 20.82
#